data_d90dee65176b0423d7648c651040a453
#
_entry.id   d90dee65176b0423d7648c651040a453
#
_cell.length_a   1.000
_cell.length_b   1.000
_cell.length_c   1.000
_cell.angle_alpha   90.00
_cell.angle_beta   90.00
_cell.angle_gamma   90.00
#
_symmetry.space_group_name_H-M   'P 1'
#
loop_
_entity.id
_entity.type
_entity.pdbx_description
1 polymer ?
#
loop_
_entity_poly.entity_id
_entity_poly.type
_entity_poly.pdbx_seq_one_letter_code
_entity_poly.pdbx_strand_id
1 'polypeptide(L)'
;MSRKLEVEKSLVESISPDISSNTIELTEVAVDSILDDGLLRDIPIINTLVGIFKVGKTITQRYYIKKIINFLNTFNSIDKESRKRFIEDELSTDKDKEKFGETILLLIEKADEIEKTILYAKVFKMHIEHEDFCSYSEAIRICKMIDKSFYNDLCYLVEFKNGDLTNQHITDELYKNGFLSFGGINGGTFGGHIKDGGVMYNINKYGEILKKILSETR
;
A
#
# COMPACT_ATOMS: atom_id res chain seq x y z
N MET A 1 17.97 20.08 -13.76
CA MET A 1 16.97 19.39 -12.91
C MET A 1 17.18 17.90 -13.08
N SER A 2 17.34 17.11 -12.01
CA SER A 2 17.62 15.68 -12.14
C SER A 2 16.36 14.96 -12.66
N ARG A 3 16.51 14.00 -13.60
CA ARG A 3 15.41 13.15 -14.09
C ARG A 3 14.62 12.45 -12.95
N LYS A 4 15.29 12.16 -11.84
CA LYS A 4 14.68 11.58 -10.64
C LYS A 4 13.62 12.51 -10.06
N LEU A 5 13.93 13.80 -9.93
CA LEU A 5 13.03 14.83 -9.38
C LEU A 5 11.74 15.00 -10.21
N GLU A 6 11.85 14.76 -11.51
CA GLU A 6 10.73 14.85 -12.46
C GLU A 6 9.72 13.72 -12.26
N VAL A 7 10.21 12.50 -11.97
CA VAL A 7 9.35 11.32 -11.70
C VAL A 7 8.59 11.47 -10.38
N GLU A 8 9.26 11.95 -9.34
CA GLU A 8 8.67 12.13 -8.02
C GLU A 8 7.53 13.17 -8.04
N LYS A 9 7.76 14.31 -8.72
CA LYS A 9 6.74 15.35 -8.90
C LYS A 9 5.56 14.86 -9.73
N SER A 10 5.83 14.12 -10.81
CA SER A 10 4.77 13.60 -11.68
C SER A 10 3.84 12.60 -10.98
N LEU A 11 4.31 11.88 -9.93
CA LEU A 11 3.41 11.07 -9.11
C LEU A 11 2.42 11.97 -8.34
N VAL A 12 2.91 13.04 -7.69
CA VAL A 12 2.04 13.96 -6.94
C VAL A 12 1.05 14.67 -7.87
N GLU A 13 1.49 15.06 -9.05
CA GLU A 13 0.60 15.59 -10.09
C GLU A 13 -0.48 14.58 -10.48
N SER A 14 -0.14 13.28 -10.56
CA SER A 14 -1.08 12.21 -10.94
C SER A 14 -2.15 11.92 -9.89
N ILE A 15 -1.91 12.27 -8.62
CA ILE A 15 -2.91 12.18 -7.54
C ILE A 15 -3.65 13.48 -7.29
N SER A 16 -3.28 14.55 -7.99
CA SER A 16 -3.95 15.86 -7.89
C SER A 16 -5.42 15.78 -8.34
N PRO A 17 -6.33 16.54 -7.71
CA PRO A 17 -7.74 16.59 -8.09
C PRO A 17 -7.99 17.12 -9.51
N ASP A 18 -7.04 17.87 -10.08
CA ASP A 18 -7.15 18.44 -11.43
C ASP A 18 -7.07 17.39 -12.53
N ILE A 19 -6.48 16.23 -12.24
CA ILE A 19 -6.47 15.12 -13.18
C ILE A 19 -7.82 14.43 -13.10
N SER A 20 -8.56 14.51 -14.22
CA SER A 20 -9.85 13.86 -14.33
C SER A 20 -9.66 12.36 -14.05
N SER A 21 -10.36 11.87 -13.04
CA SER A 21 -10.50 10.45 -12.76
C SER A 21 -11.36 9.81 -13.87
N ASN A 22 -10.86 9.82 -15.09
CA ASN A 22 -11.27 8.80 -16.03
C ASN A 22 -10.75 7.52 -15.43
N THR A 23 -11.59 6.90 -14.60
CA THR A 23 -11.41 5.57 -14.07
C THR A 23 -11.19 4.68 -15.27
N ILE A 24 -9.93 4.51 -15.64
CA ILE A 24 -9.57 3.51 -16.63
C ILE A 24 -9.78 2.22 -15.84
N GLU A 25 -10.94 1.59 -16.04
CA GLU A 25 -11.16 0.21 -15.61
C GLU A 25 -10.11 -0.65 -16.31
N LEU A 26 -8.94 -0.72 -15.66
CA LEU A 26 -7.83 -1.52 -16.12
C LEU A 26 -8.11 -2.98 -15.76
N THR A 27 -8.93 -3.61 -16.57
CA THR A 27 -8.96 -5.07 -16.65
C THR A 27 -7.59 -5.57 -17.16
N GLU A 28 -7.21 -6.80 -16.81
CA GLU A 28 -5.88 -7.37 -17.07
C GLU A 28 -5.37 -7.24 -18.54
N VAL A 29 -6.27 -7.03 -19.48
CA VAL A 29 -5.97 -6.91 -20.92
C VAL A 29 -5.38 -5.55 -21.29
N ALA A 30 -5.53 -4.53 -20.45
CA ALA A 30 -5.34 -3.15 -20.85
C ALA A 30 -3.88 -2.65 -20.82
N VAL A 31 -2.97 -3.22 -20.06
CA VAL A 31 -1.61 -2.63 -19.92
C VAL A 31 -0.82 -2.70 -21.22
N ASP A 32 -0.94 -3.76 -21.98
CA ASP A 32 -0.22 -3.90 -23.24
C ASP A 32 -0.82 -3.02 -24.34
N SER A 33 -2.15 -2.97 -24.47
CA SER A 33 -2.84 -2.07 -25.39
C SER A 33 -2.72 -0.61 -24.98
N ILE A 34 -2.72 -0.32 -23.69
CA ILE A 34 -2.63 1.04 -23.15
C ILE A 34 -1.26 1.67 -23.41
N LEU A 35 -0.17 0.91 -23.36
CA LEU A 35 1.17 1.39 -23.70
C LEU A 35 1.30 1.66 -25.20
N ASP A 36 0.62 0.88 -26.03
CA ASP A 36 0.64 1.03 -27.49
C ASP A 36 -0.35 2.12 -27.98
N ASP A 37 -1.53 2.23 -27.35
CA ASP A 37 -2.61 3.15 -27.78
C ASP A 37 -2.47 4.58 -27.26
N GLY A 38 -1.51 4.85 -26.37
CA GLY A 38 -1.24 6.19 -25.84
C GLY A 38 -2.28 6.74 -24.86
N LEU A 39 -3.31 5.98 -24.49
CA LEU A 39 -4.41 6.40 -23.60
C LEU A 39 -3.96 6.82 -22.18
N LEU A 40 -2.83 6.31 -21.71
CA LEU A 40 -2.28 6.66 -20.39
C LEU A 40 -1.28 7.83 -20.43
N ARG A 41 -1.02 8.42 -21.59
CA ARG A 41 -0.10 9.55 -21.69
C ARG A 41 -0.62 10.81 -21.00
N ASP A 42 -1.92 10.87 -20.74
CA ASP A 42 -2.54 11.97 -19.99
C ASP A 42 -2.26 11.88 -18.47
N ILE A 43 -1.77 10.74 -17.99
CA ILE A 43 -1.35 10.57 -16.58
C ILE A 43 0.12 10.99 -16.46
N PRO A 44 0.46 12.06 -15.71
CA PRO A 44 1.80 12.64 -15.67
C PRO A 44 2.90 11.63 -15.36
N ILE A 45 2.73 10.78 -14.34
CA ILE A 45 3.73 9.77 -13.98
C ILE A 45 3.94 8.75 -15.09
N ILE A 46 2.89 8.31 -15.75
CA ILE A 46 2.99 7.33 -16.85
C ILE A 46 3.69 7.96 -18.06
N ASN A 47 3.33 9.17 -18.41
CA ASN A 47 3.98 9.91 -19.50
C ASN A 47 5.48 10.09 -19.22
N THR A 48 5.84 10.48 -18.00
CA THR A 48 7.23 10.66 -17.57
C THR A 48 8.00 9.34 -17.66
N LEU A 49 7.44 8.24 -17.16
CA LEU A 49 8.08 6.93 -17.20
C LEU A 49 8.23 6.39 -18.64
N VAL A 50 7.22 6.54 -19.48
CA VAL A 50 7.29 6.16 -20.90
C VAL A 50 8.38 6.96 -21.62
N GLY A 51 8.52 8.24 -21.31
CA GLY A 51 9.59 9.09 -21.86
C GLY A 51 10.99 8.64 -21.44
N ILE A 52 11.15 8.18 -20.19
CA ILE A 52 12.42 7.70 -19.64
C ILE A 52 12.80 6.32 -20.17
N PHE A 53 11.87 5.37 -20.17
CA PHE A 53 12.12 3.97 -20.52
C PHE A 53 12.09 3.68 -22.03
N LYS A 54 11.76 4.68 -22.86
CA LYS A 54 11.53 4.46 -24.31
C LYS A 54 10.60 3.27 -24.57
N VAL A 55 9.48 3.26 -23.83
CA VAL A 55 8.37 2.29 -23.84
C VAL A 55 8.70 0.88 -23.35
N GLY A 56 8.05 0.46 -22.29
CA GLY A 56 7.91 -0.84 -21.63
C GLY A 56 8.32 -2.11 -22.39
N LYS A 57 9.61 -2.18 -22.78
CA LYS A 57 10.14 -3.28 -23.56
C LYS A 57 10.40 -4.54 -22.72
N THR A 58 10.46 -4.39 -21.39
CA THR A 58 10.72 -5.51 -20.49
C THR A 58 9.51 -5.84 -19.62
N ILE A 59 9.36 -7.12 -19.26
CA ILE A 59 8.31 -7.59 -18.35
C ILE A 59 8.36 -6.81 -17.02
N THR A 60 9.56 -6.56 -16.49
CA THR A 60 9.75 -5.80 -15.24
C THR A 60 9.20 -4.37 -15.34
N GLN A 61 9.45 -3.68 -16.45
CA GLN A 61 8.94 -2.32 -16.66
C GLN A 61 7.41 -2.28 -16.76
N ARG A 62 6.81 -3.25 -17.49
CA ARG A 62 5.35 -3.38 -17.60
C ARG A 62 4.73 -3.66 -16.23
N TYR A 63 5.32 -4.56 -15.47
CA TYR A 63 4.86 -4.89 -14.13
C TYR A 63 4.95 -3.70 -13.17
N TYR A 64 6.03 -2.92 -13.25
CA TYR A 64 6.17 -1.67 -12.46
C TYR A 64 5.09 -0.65 -12.82
N ILE A 65 4.83 -0.42 -14.12
CA ILE A 65 3.75 0.45 -14.57
C ILE A 65 2.39 -0.07 -14.06
N LYS A 66 2.13 -1.38 -14.14
CA LYS A 66 0.90 -1.99 -13.63
C LYS A 66 0.72 -1.72 -12.13
N LYS A 67 1.78 -1.82 -11.33
CA LYS A 67 1.76 -1.49 -9.91
C LYS A 67 1.38 -0.03 -9.65
N ILE A 68 2.00 0.91 -10.38
CA ILE A 68 1.69 2.34 -10.27
C ILE A 68 0.22 2.62 -10.62
N ILE A 69 -0.28 2.04 -11.70
CA ILE A 69 -1.67 2.22 -12.13
C ILE A 69 -2.65 1.73 -11.05
N ASN A 70 -2.40 0.55 -10.46
CA ASN A 70 -3.27 0.03 -9.40
C ASN A 70 -3.24 0.91 -8.15
N PHE A 71 -2.07 1.45 -7.78
CA PHE A 71 -1.97 2.46 -6.73
C PHE A 71 -2.81 3.69 -7.06
N LEU A 72 -2.63 4.27 -8.26
CA LEU A 72 -3.35 5.48 -8.68
C LEU A 72 -4.86 5.27 -8.75
N ASN A 73 -5.33 4.15 -9.29
CA ASN A 73 -6.77 3.85 -9.36
C ASN A 73 -7.40 3.84 -7.97
N THR A 74 -6.73 3.20 -7.01
CA THR A 74 -7.21 3.15 -5.63
C THR A 74 -7.11 4.53 -4.97
N PHE A 75 -5.99 5.24 -5.12
CA PHE A 75 -5.81 6.57 -4.53
C PHE A 75 -6.79 7.59 -5.12
N ASN A 76 -7.01 7.57 -6.43
CA ASN A 76 -7.94 8.48 -7.10
C ASN A 76 -9.43 8.17 -6.83
N SER A 77 -9.73 7.06 -6.14
CA SER A 77 -11.08 6.82 -5.60
C SER A 77 -11.41 7.68 -4.37
N ILE A 78 -10.40 8.33 -3.77
CA ILE A 78 -10.59 9.36 -2.73
C ILE A 78 -11.27 10.57 -3.37
N ASP A 79 -12.23 11.18 -2.67
CA ASP A 79 -12.90 12.36 -3.19
C ASP A 79 -11.93 13.53 -3.46
N LYS A 80 -12.28 14.38 -4.41
CA LYS A 80 -11.39 15.44 -4.91
C LYS A 80 -11.01 16.46 -3.83
N GLU A 81 -11.96 16.85 -2.99
CA GLU A 81 -11.72 17.86 -1.95
C GLU A 81 -10.80 17.31 -0.87
N SER A 82 -10.97 16.06 -0.47
CA SER A 82 -10.08 15.39 0.50
C SER A 82 -8.67 15.22 -0.05
N ARG A 83 -8.50 14.87 -1.34
CA ARG A 83 -7.18 14.84 -1.98
C ARG A 83 -6.52 16.22 -2.05
N LYS A 84 -7.32 17.26 -2.33
CA LYS A 84 -6.84 18.63 -2.36
C LYS A 84 -6.31 19.05 -1.00
N ARG A 85 -7.10 18.85 0.06
CA ARG A 85 -6.69 19.14 1.45
C ARG A 85 -5.41 18.40 1.83
N PHE A 86 -5.33 17.09 1.54
CA PHE A 86 -4.12 16.31 1.79
C PHE A 86 -2.87 16.92 1.13
N ILE A 87 -2.97 17.35 -0.13
CA ILE A 87 -1.84 17.96 -0.84
C ILE A 87 -1.49 19.34 -0.27
N GLU A 88 -2.48 20.15 0.10
CA GLU A 88 -2.29 21.50 0.66
C GLU A 88 -1.72 21.45 2.07
N ASP A 89 -2.18 20.52 2.92
CA ASP A 89 -1.83 20.44 4.34
C ASP A 89 -0.56 19.62 4.58
N GLU A 90 -0.50 18.40 4.03
CA GLU A 90 0.58 17.43 4.32
C GLU A 90 1.74 17.50 3.32
N LEU A 91 1.46 17.96 2.07
CA LEU A 91 2.44 18.09 1.01
C LEU A 91 2.61 19.57 0.59
N SER A 92 2.59 20.47 1.56
CA SER A 92 2.54 21.93 1.33
C SER A 92 3.77 22.50 0.64
N THR A 93 4.95 21.89 0.83
CA THR A 93 6.19 22.33 0.19
C THR A 93 6.62 21.40 -0.94
N ASP A 94 7.41 21.92 -1.88
CA ASP A 94 8.03 21.10 -2.94
C ASP A 94 8.85 19.95 -2.36
N LYS A 95 9.51 20.16 -1.23
CA LYS A 95 10.30 19.14 -0.53
C LYS A 95 9.42 18.01 0.02
N ASP A 96 8.24 18.33 0.55
CA ASP A 96 7.30 17.33 1.04
C ASP A 96 6.73 16.51 -0.10
N LYS A 97 6.39 17.16 -1.22
CA LYS A 97 5.96 16.49 -2.47
C LYS A 97 7.02 15.54 -3.01
N GLU A 98 8.27 15.99 -3.09
CA GLU A 98 9.40 15.16 -3.50
C GLU A 98 9.59 13.95 -2.58
N LYS A 99 9.58 14.16 -1.26
CA LYS A 99 9.75 13.10 -0.26
C LYS A 99 8.62 12.08 -0.30
N PHE A 100 7.38 12.54 -0.46
CA PHE A 100 6.22 11.66 -0.64
C PHE A 100 6.37 10.84 -1.91
N GLY A 101 6.60 11.49 -3.06
CA GLY A 101 6.78 10.84 -4.35
C GLY A 101 7.89 9.78 -4.31
N GLU A 102 9.08 10.15 -3.78
CA GLU A 102 10.20 9.20 -3.61
C GLU A 102 9.79 8.00 -2.74
N THR A 103 9.16 8.25 -1.59
CA THR A 103 8.78 7.18 -0.65
C THR A 103 7.79 6.20 -1.29
N ILE A 104 6.76 6.72 -1.96
CA ILE A 104 5.73 5.88 -2.57
C ILE A 104 6.28 5.11 -3.77
N LEU A 105 7.05 5.76 -4.64
CA LEU A 105 7.65 5.09 -5.79
C LEU A 105 8.61 3.98 -5.38
N LEU A 106 9.41 4.18 -4.33
CA LEU A 106 10.28 3.14 -3.78
C LEU A 106 9.50 1.97 -3.18
N LEU A 107 8.39 2.23 -2.49
CA LEU A 107 7.49 1.19 -1.96
C LEU A 107 6.86 0.40 -3.12
N ILE A 108 6.35 1.08 -4.15
CA ILE A 108 5.77 0.44 -5.33
C ILE A 108 6.82 -0.40 -6.08
N GLU A 109 8.05 0.09 -6.21
CA GLU A 109 9.13 -0.64 -6.86
C GLU A 109 9.44 -1.95 -6.12
N LYS A 110 9.58 -1.89 -4.79
CA LYS A 110 9.89 -3.03 -3.92
C LYS A 110 8.76 -4.04 -3.77
N ALA A 111 7.51 -3.61 -3.89
CA ALA A 111 6.38 -4.50 -3.75
C ALA A 111 6.51 -5.69 -4.69
N ASP A 112 6.55 -6.89 -4.14
CA ASP A 112 6.60 -8.16 -4.88
C ASP A 112 5.25 -8.51 -5.50
N GLU A 113 4.12 -8.04 -4.91
CA GLU A 113 2.76 -8.28 -5.34
C GLU A 113 2.01 -6.96 -5.60
N ILE A 114 1.11 -6.96 -6.59
CA ILE A 114 0.28 -5.79 -6.96
C ILE A 114 -0.64 -5.41 -5.81
N GLU A 115 -1.16 -6.38 -5.10
CA GLU A 115 -2.06 -6.25 -3.98
C GLU A 115 -1.49 -5.34 -2.89
N LYS A 116 -0.17 -5.39 -2.65
CA LYS A 116 0.50 -4.50 -1.71
C LYS A 116 0.40 -3.03 -2.13
N THR A 117 0.49 -2.76 -3.43
CA THR A 117 0.36 -1.38 -3.93
C THR A 117 -1.05 -0.83 -3.77
N ILE A 118 -2.05 -1.69 -3.90
CA ILE A 118 -3.44 -1.36 -3.58
C ILE A 118 -3.60 -1.07 -2.08
N LEU A 119 -2.97 -1.89 -1.20
CA LEU A 119 -3.00 -1.66 0.24
C LEU A 119 -2.34 -0.32 0.62
N TYR A 120 -1.22 0.07 -0.01
CA TYR A 120 -0.61 1.38 0.24
C TYR A 120 -1.60 2.52 -0.05
N ALA A 121 -2.28 2.47 -1.19
CA ALA A 121 -3.28 3.49 -1.54
C ALA A 121 -4.47 3.48 -0.57
N LYS A 122 -4.95 2.32 -0.12
CA LYS A 122 -6.02 2.19 0.88
C LYS A 122 -5.62 2.73 2.25
N VAL A 123 -4.38 2.54 2.68
CA VAL A 123 -3.86 3.13 3.92
C VAL A 123 -3.94 4.66 3.85
N PHE A 124 -3.53 5.25 2.72
CA PHE A 124 -3.68 6.70 2.52
C PHE A 124 -5.13 7.13 2.41
N LYS A 125 -5.99 6.35 1.76
CA LYS A 125 -7.42 6.62 1.71
C LYS A 125 -8.02 6.72 3.11
N MET A 126 -7.73 5.76 3.97
CA MET A 126 -8.19 5.76 5.36
C MET A 126 -7.64 6.95 6.16
N HIS A 127 -6.37 7.32 5.95
CA HIS A 127 -5.77 8.51 6.56
C HIS A 127 -6.46 9.80 6.11
N ILE A 128 -6.73 9.94 4.82
CA ILE A 128 -7.26 11.17 4.20
C ILE A 128 -8.76 11.35 4.49
N GLU A 129 -9.54 10.27 4.45
CA GLU A 129 -11.00 10.32 4.63
C GLU A 129 -11.42 10.30 6.11
N HIS A 130 -10.53 9.86 7.04
CA HIS A 130 -10.83 9.67 8.45
C HIS A 130 -9.71 10.25 9.33
N GLU A 131 -9.82 11.51 9.73
CA GLU A 131 -8.80 12.29 10.47
C GLU A 131 -8.26 11.58 11.74
N ASP A 132 -9.13 10.87 12.48
CA ASP A 132 -8.77 10.17 13.73
C ASP A 132 -8.21 8.76 13.51
N PHE A 133 -8.10 8.30 12.27
CA PHE A 133 -7.75 6.90 11.99
C PHE A 133 -6.27 6.61 12.17
N CYS A 134 -5.42 7.39 11.53
CA CYS A 134 -3.97 7.38 11.71
C CYS A 134 -3.35 8.69 11.19
N SER A 135 -2.23 9.09 11.76
CA SER A 135 -1.46 10.24 11.26
C SER A 135 -0.73 9.90 9.96
N TYR A 136 -0.30 10.91 9.21
CA TYR A 136 0.52 10.76 8.02
C TYR A 136 1.78 9.89 8.26
N SER A 137 2.47 10.12 9.39
CA SER A 137 3.65 9.34 9.75
C SER A 137 3.33 7.87 10.04
N GLU A 138 2.15 7.58 10.58
CA GLU A 138 1.66 6.23 10.82
C GLU A 138 1.25 5.56 9.49
N ALA A 139 0.62 6.29 8.57
CA ALA A 139 0.32 5.78 7.23
C ALA A 139 1.59 5.33 6.50
N ILE A 140 2.63 6.15 6.49
CA ILE A 140 3.95 5.78 5.93
C ILE A 140 4.54 4.56 6.66
N ARG A 141 4.43 4.49 8.00
CA ARG A 141 4.91 3.34 8.78
C ARG A 141 4.19 2.07 8.40
N ILE A 142 2.86 2.10 8.30
CA ILE A 142 2.03 0.94 7.92
C ILE A 142 2.42 0.45 6.52
N CYS A 143 2.58 1.35 5.55
CA CYS A 143 3.04 0.97 4.21
C CYS A 143 4.40 0.24 4.23
N LYS A 144 5.35 0.71 5.06
CA LYS A 144 6.66 0.03 5.24
C LYS A 144 6.55 -1.31 5.96
N MET A 145 5.58 -1.49 6.83
CA MET A 145 5.29 -2.78 7.48
C MET A 145 4.67 -3.77 6.48
N ILE A 146 3.74 -3.31 5.64
CA ILE A 146 3.15 -4.09 4.54
C ILE A 146 4.26 -4.57 3.58
N ASP A 147 5.19 -3.68 3.18
CA ASP A 147 6.31 -4.01 2.29
C ASP A 147 7.14 -5.22 2.79
N LYS A 148 7.34 -5.32 4.10
CA LYS A 148 8.13 -6.39 4.74
C LYS A 148 7.38 -7.70 4.95
N SER A 149 6.09 -7.74 4.73
CA SER A 149 5.22 -8.89 5.04
C SER A 149 4.82 -9.63 3.77
N PHE A 150 4.55 -10.92 3.86
CA PHE A 150 3.84 -11.64 2.81
C PHE A 150 2.37 -11.19 2.78
N TYR A 151 1.82 -10.99 1.58
CA TYR A 151 0.43 -10.55 1.43
C TYR A 151 -0.57 -11.52 2.06
N ASN A 152 -0.35 -12.83 1.90
CA ASN A 152 -1.22 -13.84 2.51
C ASN A 152 -1.20 -13.81 4.04
N ASP A 153 -0.05 -13.52 4.65
CA ASP A 153 0.06 -13.38 6.11
C ASP A 153 -0.73 -12.14 6.58
N LEU A 154 -0.68 -11.04 5.82
CA LEU A 154 -1.49 -9.85 6.11
C LEU A 154 -2.99 -10.18 6.06
N CYS A 155 -3.43 -10.96 5.07
CA CYS A 155 -4.84 -11.38 4.95
C CYS A 155 -5.32 -12.18 6.16
N TYR A 156 -4.45 -12.92 6.83
CA TYR A 156 -4.77 -13.66 8.04
C TYR A 156 -5.23 -12.76 9.19
N LEU A 157 -4.84 -11.48 9.23
CA LEU A 157 -5.32 -10.53 10.25
C LEU A 157 -6.85 -10.45 10.33
N VAL A 158 -7.56 -10.66 9.23
CA VAL A 158 -9.03 -10.61 9.20
C VAL A 158 -9.64 -11.69 10.10
N GLU A 159 -9.05 -12.88 10.12
CA GLU A 159 -9.52 -14.05 10.89
C GLU A 159 -8.84 -14.15 12.27
N PHE A 160 -7.74 -13.43 12.46
CA PHE A 160 -6.92 -13.50 13.67
C PHE A 160 -7.72 -13.11 14.93
N LYS A 161 -7.54 -13.90 15.99
CA LYS A 161 -8.09 -13.68 17.32
C LYS A 161 -6.97 -13.59 18.35
N ASN A 162 -7.09 -12.66 19.29
CA ASN A 162 -6.12 -12.49 20.36
C ASN A 162 -5.92 -13.79 21.17
N GLY A 163 -4.66 -14.16 21.38
CA GLY A 163 -4.29 -15.36 22.12
C GLY A 163 -4.45 -16.67 21.34
N ASP A 164 -4.80 -16.63 20.05
CA ASP A 164 -4.85 -17.81 19.20
C ASP A 164 -3.46 -18.41 19.00
N LEU A 165 -3.35 -19.73 19.17
CA LEU A 165 -2.11 -20.50 19.00
C LEU A 165 -2.03 -21.19 17.63
N THR A 166 -3.06 -21.05 16.80
CA THR A 166 -3.03 -21.59 15.44
C THR A 166 -2.12 -20.72 14.55
N ASN A 167 -1.53 -21.35 13.53
CA ASN A 167 -0.68 -20.64 12.57
C ASN A 167 0.45 -19.79 13.19
N GLN A 168 1.16 -20.36 14.20
CA GLN A 168 2.25 -19.66 14.91
C GLN A 168 3.27 -19.02 13.96
N HIS A 169 3.63 -19.68 12.86
CA HIS A 169 4.55 -19.14 11.87
C HIS A 169 4.06 -17.84 11.22
N ILE A 170 2.75 -17.71 10.98
CA ILE A 170 2.16 -16.46 10.43
C ILE A 170 2.13 -15.38 11.52
N THR A 171 1.71 -15.73 12.73
CA THR A 171 1.62 -14.77 13.84
C THR A 171 2.99 -14.27 14.28
N ASP A 172 4.03 -15.11 14.23
CA ASP A 172 5.43 -14.72 14.48
C ASP A 172 5.90 -13.68 13.44
N GLU A 173 5.61 -13.87 12.16
CA GLU A 173 5.96 -12.90 11.11
C GLU A 173 5.16 -11.60 11.24
N LEU A 174 3.87 -11.66 11.53
CA LEU A 174 3.05 -10.48 11.78
C LEU A 174 3.52 -9.69 13.01
N TYR A 175 3.97 -10.39 14.07
CA TYR A 175 4.58 -9.76 15.24
C TYR A 175 5.92 -9.09 14.89
N LYS A 176 6.82 -9.77 14.19
CA LYS A 176 8.10 -9.22 13.72
C LYS A 176 7.89 -7.95 12.87
N ASN A 177 6.87 -7.97 12.02
CA ASN A 177 6.56 -6.85 11.13
C ASN A 177 5.74 -5.75 11.81
N GLY A 178 5.38 -5.92 13.11
CA GLY A 178 4.81 -4.88 13.96
C GLY A 178 3.28 -4.79 13.95
N PHE A 179 2.55 -5.77 13.41
CA PHE A 179 1.09 -5.79 13.42
C PHE A 179 0.49 -6.41 14.67
N LEU A 180 1.28 -7.21 15.39
CA LEU A 180 0.88 -7.83 16.65
C LEU A 180 1.78 -7.35 17.79
N SER A 181 1.34 -7.55 19.01
CA SER A 181 2.09 -7.36 20.26
C SER A 181 2.15 -8.66 21.05
N PHE A 182 3.18 -8.83 21.86
CA PHE A 182 3.30 -9.99 22.74
C PHE A 182 2.15 -10.02 23.75
N GLY A 183 1.42 -11.14 23.78
CA GLY A 183 0.27 -11.36 24.66
C GLY A 183 0.57 -12.28 25.84
N GLY A 184 1.66 -13.06 25.78
CA GLY A 184 2.05 -14.02 26.83
C GLY A 184 2.53 -15.34 26.26
N ILE A 185 2.77 -16.29 27.15
CA ILE A 185 3.15 -17.67 26.84
C ILE A 185 2.10 -18.61 27.42
N ASN A 186 1.55 -19.49 26.59
CA ASN A 186 0.75 -20.61 27.03
C ASN A 186 1.67 -21.81 27.24
N GLY A 187 1.85 -22.25 28.50
CA GLY A 187 2.73 -23.36 28.88
C GLY A 187 2.21 -24.77 28.52
N GLY A 188 1.04 -24.87 27.91
CA GLY A 188 0.38 -26.16 27.68
C GLY A 188 -0.23 -26.76 28.94
N THR A 189 -0.89 -27.92 28.79
CA THR A 189 -1.48 -28.65 29.96
C THR A 189 -0.56 -29.80 30.38
N PHE A 190 -0.15 -29.86 31.67
CA PHE A 190 0.44 -31.03 32.28
C PHE A 190 -0.69 -32.05 32.52
N GLY A 191 -0.74 -33.12 31.73
CA GLY A 191 -1.64 -34.27 31.98
C GLY A 191 -2.39 -34.74 30.74
N GLY A 192 -1.89 -35.72 30.04
CA GLY A 192 -2.62 -36.71 29.25
C GLY A 192 -3.05 -36.33 27.80
N HIS A 193 -3.25 -35.10 27.46
CA HIS A 193 -3.37 -34.61 26.07
C HIS A 193 -2.60 -33.31 25.97
N ILE A 194 -1.43 -33.37 25.34
CA ILE A 194 -0.57 -32.21 25.06
C ILE A 194 -1.36 -31.31 24.11
N LYS A 195 -1.97 -30.27 24.65
CA LYS A 195 -2.25 -29.09 23.86
C LYS A 195 -0.91 -28.36 23.73
N ASP A 196 -0.45 -28.21 22.49
CA ASP A 196 0.79 -27.52 22.20
C ASP A 196 0.77 -26.15 22.88
N GLY A 197 1.76 -25.89 23.73
CA GLY A 197 2.01 -24.56 24.26
C GLY A 197 2.56 -23.66 23.14
N GLY A 198 2.53 -22.35 23.34
CA GLY A 198 3.05 -21.43 22.33
C GLY A 198 3.03 -19.99 22.78
N VAL A 199 3.53 -19.11 21.94
CA VAL A 199 3.49 -17.67 22.16
C VAL A 199 2.11 -17.15 21.75
N MET A 200 1.47 -16.44 22.65
CA MET A 200 0.22 -15.75 22.37
C MET A 200 0.50 -14.32 21.92
N TYR A 201 -0.22 -13.88 20.91
CA TYR A 201 -0.14 -12.51 20.43
C TYR A 201 -1.49 -11.82 20.52
N ASN A 202 -1.46 -10.50 20.61
CA ASN A 202 -2.63 -9.63 20.53
C ASN A 202 -2.47 -8.69 19.33
N ILE A 203 -3.55 -8.42 18.64
CA ILE A 203 -3.55 -7.41 17.60
C ILE A 203 -3.28 -6.02 18.20
N ASN A 204 -2.38 -5.24 17.61
CA ASN A 204 -2.08 -3.90 18.06
C ASN A 204 -2.77 -2.85 17.17
N LYS A 205 -2.58 -1.56 17.47
CA LYS A 205 -3.19 -0.44 16.72
C LYS A 205 -2.99 -0.60 15.20
N TYR A 206 -1.78 -0.92 14.74
CA TYR A 206 -1.49 -1.03 13.31
C TYR A 206 -2.14 -2.26 12.67
N GLY A 207 -2.19 -3.35 13.42
CA GLY A 207 -2.91 -4.55 13.01
C GLY A 207 -4.41 -4.30 12.87
N GLU A 208 -5.03 -3.58 13.82
CA GLU A 208 -6.45 -3.21 13.75
C GLU A 208 -6.74 -2.31 12.54
N ILE A 209 -5.87 -1.33 12.27
CA ILE A 209 -5.97 -0.47 11.09
C ILE A 209 -5.96 -1.33 9.81
N LEU A 210 -4.97 -2.20 9.67
CA LEU A 210 -4.86 -3.02 8.47
C LEU A 210 -5.99 -4.05 8.35
N LYS A 211 -6.41 -4.66 9.47
CA LYS A 211 -7.57 -5.57 9.51
C LYS A 211 -8.83 -4.90 8.99
N LYS A 212 -9.10 -3.65 9.39
CA LYS A 212 -10.25 -2.88 8.89
C LYS A 212 -10.16 -2.68 7.37
N ILE A 213 -8.99 -2.22 6.88
CA ILE A 213 -8.75 -2.01 5.44
C ILE A 213 -8.98 -3.30 4.62
N LEU A 214 -8.49 -4.44 5.13
CA LEU A 214 -8.63 -5.75 4.46
C LEU A 214 -10.08 -6.25 4.48
N SER A 215 -10.83 -5.97 5.55
CA SER A 215 -12.24 -6.39 5.69
C SER A 215 -13.17 -5.65 4.74
N GLU A 216 -12.88 -4.39 4.40
CA GLU A 216 -13.65 -3.60 3.43
C GLU A 216 -13.42 -4.02 1.96
N THR A 217 -12.51 -4.97 1.75
CA THR A 217 -12.08 -5.41 0.41
C THR A 217 -12.76 -6.72 -0.01
N ARG A 218 -13.42 -7.41 0.93
CA ARG A 218 -14.18 -8.65 0.69
C ARG A 218 -15.65 -8.29 0.45
#